data_df065af27bb448fdac7947a6bfe7a17c
#
_entry.id   df065af27bb448fdac7947a6bfe7a17c
#
_cell.length_a   1.000
_cell.length_b   1.000
_cell.length_c   1.000
_cell.angle_alpha   90.00
_cell.angle_beta   90.00
_cell.angle_gamma   90.00
#
_symmetry.space_group_name_H-M   'P 1'
#
loop_
_entity.id
_entity.type
_entity.pdbx_description
1 polymer ?
#
loop_
_entity_poly.entity_id
_entity_poly.type
_entity_poly.pdbx_seq_one_letter_code
_entity_poly.pdbx_strand_id
1 'polypeptide(L)'
;MNTGGLWNTFVTIGYASAFLKLLTGTVPSAVSEISKALTKGDLYAAYRDMGSIDFSKHVLSQDQRQLLVIQDEVSGWAVLGNPVRVIETLMRNRILPSWLRKMRDVLRLFEEITSVRPSIKWRTSNPSGVNDAK
;
A
#
# COMPACT_ATOMS: atom_id res chain seq x y z
N MET A 1 17.56 -4.57 15.75
CA MET A 1 18.01 -3.34 15.06
C MET A 1 16.81 -2.75 14.35
N ASN A 2 16.44 -1.51 14.70
CA ASN A 2 15.32 -0.82 14.06
C ASN A 2 15.87 -0.18 12.78
N THR A 3 15.66 -0.82 11.63
CA THR A 3 16.27 -0.45 10.35
C THR A 3 15.66 0.78 9.68
N GLY A 4 14.73 1.47 10.35
CA GLY A 4 14.08 2.68 9.80
C GLY A 4 13.24 2.45 8.55
N GLY A 5 12.90 1.20 8.24
CA GLY A 5 12.07 0.87 7.08
C GLY A 5 10.64 1.36 7.23
N LEU A 6 10.08 1.89 6.14
CA LEU A 6 8.69 2.29 6.04
C LEU A 6 7.87 1.19 5.34
N TRP A 7 6.63 1.03 5.77
CA TRP A 7 5.71 0.12 5.09
C TRP A 7 5.18 0.76 3.81
N ASN A 8 5.31 0.07 2.68
CA ASN A 8 4.77 0.56 1.41
C ASN A 8 3.25 0.43 1.37
N THR A 9 2.56 1.55 1.20
CA THR A 9 1.08 1.60 1.07
C THR A 9 0.59 1.22 -0.33
N PHE A 10 1.49 1.04 -1.30
CA PHE A 10 1.20 0.83 -2.72
C PHE A 10 0.42 1.99 -3.37
N VAL A 11 0.36 3.15 -2.73
CA VAL A 11 -0.19 4.37 -3.31
C VAL A 11 0.94 5.15 -3.95
N THR A 12 0.85 5.36 -5.27
CA THR A 12 1.84 6.13 -6.04
C THR A 12 1.10 7.23 -6.80
N ILE A 13 1.58 8.46 -6.68
CA ILE A 13 0.98 9.64 -7.31
C ILE A 13 2.01 10.33 -8.18
N GLY A 14 1.62 10.74 -9.38
CA GLY A 14 2.50 11.44 -10.31
C GLY A 14 1.79 11.84 -11.60
N TYR A 15 2.48 12.59 -12.44
CA TYR A 15 2.00 12.91 -13.78
C TYR A 15 2.06 11.65 -14.66
N ALA A 16 1.09 11.46 -15.55
CA ALA A 16 1.07 10.35 -16.50
C ALA A 16 2.35 10.26 -17.34
N SER A 17 2.90 11.41 -17.74
CA SER A 17 4.17 11.49 -18.47
C SER A 17 5.37 10.96 -17.67
N ALA A 18 5.39 11.19 -16.34
CA ALA A 18 6.43 10.68 -15.46
C ALA A 18 6.34 9.16 -15.33
N PHE A 19 5.12 8.62 -15.15
CA PHE A 19 4.90 7.17 -15.14
C PHE A 19 5.31 6.52 -16.46
N LEU A 20 4.92 7.12 -17.59
CA LEU A 20 5.28 6.59 -18.91
C LEU A 20 6.79 6.59 -19.13
N LYS A 21 7.47 7.66 -18.73
CA LYS A 21 8.94 7.74 -18.79
C LYS A 21 9.59 6.66 -17.94
N LEU A 22 9.13 6.46 -16.70
CA LEU A 22 9.63 5.45 -15.78
C LEU A 22 9.42 4.04 -16.34
N LEU A 23 8.22 3.73 -16.80
CA LEU A 23 7.88 2.44 -17.42
C LEU A 23 8.70 2.16 -18.68
N THR A 24 8.86 3.16 -19.55
CA THR A 24 9.66 3.01 -20.79
C THR A 24 11.13 2.76 -20.45
N GLY A 25 11.64 3.34 -19.36
CA GLY A 25 13.02 3.11 -18.92
C GLY A 25 13.26 1.77 -18.23
N THR A 26 12.25 1.21 -17.57
CA THR A 26 12.41 0.00 -16.73
C THR A 26 11.84 -1.27 -17.36
N VAL A 27 10.72 -1.16 -18.09
CA VAL A 27 10.01 -2.30 -18.72
C VAL A 27 9.61 -1.97 -20.16
N PRO A 28 10.57 -1.61 -21.05
CA PRO A 28 10.28 -1.10 -22.38
C PRO A 28 9.51 -2.09 -23.28
N SER A 29 9.77 -3.39 -23.14
CA SER A 29 9.03 -4.43 -23.87
C SER A 29 7.54 -4.39 -23.59
N ALA A 30 7.16 -4.34 -22.30
CA ALA A 30 5.75 -4.29 -21.89
C ALA A 30 5.06 -3.02 -22.42
N VAL A 31 5.74 -1.87 -22.35
CA VAL A 31 5.20 -0.60 -22.92
C VAL A 31 4.99 -0.73 -24.42
N SER A 32 5.95 -1.32 -25.13
CA SER A 32 5.84 -1.53 -26.59
C SER A 32 4.70 -2.49 -26.94
N GLU A 33 4.56 -3.61 -26.23
CA GLU A 33 3.51 -4.59 -26.46
C GLU A 33 2.11 -4.00 -26.23
N ILE A 34 1.92 -3.29 -25.11
CA ILE A 34 0.65 -2.61 -24.81
C ILE A 34 0.34 -1.54 -25.86
N SER A 35 1.32 -0.74 -26.27
CA SER A 35 1.14 0.29 -27.26
C SER A 35 0.71 -0.29 -28.63
N LYS A 36 1.33 -1.39 -29.04
CA LYS A 36 0.94 -2.11 -30.26
C LYS A 36 -0.45 -2.71 -30.16
N ALA A 37 -0.80 -3.27 -28.99
CA ALA A 37 -2.12 -3.85 -28.75
C ALA A 37 -3.23 -2.80 -28.75
N LEU A 38 -2.97 -1.61 -28.20
CA LEU A 38 -3.89 -0.47 -28.25
C LEU A 38 -4.18 -0.07 -29.70
N THR A 39 -3.15 -0.01 -30.56
CA THR A 39 -3.31 0.33 -31.98
C THR A 39 -4.09 -0.73 -32.75
N LYS A 40 -3.93 -2.02 -32.39
CA LYS A 40 -4.61 -3.15 -33.03
C LYS A 40 -6.00 -3.43 -32.47
N GLY A 41 -6.35 -2.88 -31.32
CA GLY A 41 -7.62 -3.14 -30.62
C GLY A 41 -7.68 -4.48 -29.89
N ASP A 42 -6.55 -5.15 -29.67
CA ASP A 42 -6.49 -6.47 -29.00
C ASP A 42 -5.62 -6.45 -27.74
N LEU A 43 -6.11 -5.73 -26.74
CA LEU A 43 -5.45 -5.67 -25.43
C LEU A 43 -5.51 -7.02 -24.69
N TYR A 44 -6.56 -7.81 -24.89
CA TYR A 44 -6.72 -9.07 -24.20
C TYR A 44 -5.61 -10.08 -24.55
N ALA A 45 -5.29 -10.21 -25.84
CA ALA A 45 -4.20 -11.08 -26.27
C ALA A 45 -2.85 -10.60 -25.71
N ALA A 46 -2.60 -9.30 -25.73
CA ALA A 46 -1.35 -8.75 -25.17
C ALA A 46 -1.20 -9.07 -23.66
N TYR A 47 -2.26 -8.88 -22.88
CA TYR A 47 -2.22 -9.19 -21.44
C TYR A 47 -2.09 -10.70 -21.15
N ARG A 48 -2.70 -11.55 -21.95
CA ARG A 48 -2.59 -13.01 -21.81
C ARG A 48 -1.17 -13.51 -22.04
N ASP A 49 -0.50 -12.94 -23.03
CA ASP A 49 0.80 -13.42 -23.50
C ASP A 49 1.97 -12.70 -22.79
N MET A 50 1.69 -11.57 -22.13
CA MET A 50 2.68 -10.80 -21.36
C MET A 50 3.07 -11.51 -20.07
N GLY A 51 4.37 -11.56 -19.78
CA GLY A 51 4.88 -12.04 -18.50
C GLY A 51 4.42 -11.18 -17.32
N SER A 52 4.30 -11.77 -16.14
CA SER A 52 3.94 -11.04 -14.92
C SER A 52 4.98 -9.98 -14.55
N ILE A 53 4.53 -8.75 -14.36
CA ILE A 53 5.38 -7.62 -13.96
C ILE A 53 4.90 -7.10 -12.61
N ASP A 54 5.78 -7.22 -11.59
CA ASP A 54 5.56 -6.58 -10.30
C ASP A 54 6.03 -5.12 -10.36
N PHE A 55 5.10 -4.20 -10.22
CA PHE A 55 5.38 -2.78 -10.35
C PHE A 55 6.40 -2.29 -9.32
N SER A 56 6.31 -2.74 -8.08
CA SER A 56 7.26 -2.34 -7.03
C SER A 56 8.66 -2.85 -7.32
N LYS A 57 8.77 -4.13 -7.73
CA LYS A 57 10.06 -4.80 -7.93
C LYS A 57 10.70 -4.48 -9.27
N HIS A 58 9.91 -4.47 -10.34
CA HIS A 58 10.45 -4.34 -11.70
C HIS A 58 10.47 -2.89 -12.20
N VAL A 59 9.73 -1.99 -11.52
CA VAL A 59 9.65 -0.57 -11.93
C VAL A 59 10.21 0.33 -10.84
N LEU A 60 9.56 0.41 -9.67
CA LEU A 60 9.93 1.40 -8.64
C LEU A 60 11.33 1.15 -8.06
N SER A 61 11.72 -0.10 -7.84
CA SER A 61 13.03 -0.41 -7.27
C SER A 61 14.20 -0.19 -8.24
N GLN A 62 13.94 -0.10 -9.56
CA GLN A 62 14.98 0.02 -10.57
C GLN A 62 15.51 1.46 -10.73
N ASP A 63 14.67 2.47 -10.53
CA ASP A 63 15.10 3.88 -10.59
C ASP A 63 14.51 4.70 -9.45
N GLN A 64 15.06 4.52 -8.27
CA GLN A 64 14.63 5.18 -7.04
C GLN A 64 14.91 6.68 -7.03
N ARG A 65 15.81 7.19 -7.89
CA ARG A 65 16.21 8.61 -7.94
C ARG A 65 15.09 9.53 -8.40
N GLN A 66 14.09 8.98 -9.09
CA GLN A 66 12.92 9.71 -9.57
C GLN A 66 11.73 9.64 -8.60
N LEU A 67 11.90 8.97 -7.46
CA LEU A 67 10.85 8.75 -6.48
C LEU A 67 11.04 9.63 -5.26
N LEU A 68 9.94 10.20 -4.79
CA LEU A 68 9.84 10.85 -3.49
C LEU A 68 8.97 9.98 -2.60
N VAL A 69 9.47 9.62 -1.42
CA VAL A 69 8.71 8.90 -0.42
C VAL A 69 8.09 9.91 0.56
N ILE A 70 6.78 9.86 0.69
CA ILE A 70 6.03 10.66 1.66
C ILE A 70 5.60 9.73 2.78
N GLN A 71 6.01 10.03 4.00
CA GLN A 71 5.57 9.30 5.18
C GLN A 71 4.14 9.74 5.53
N ASP A 72 3.23 8.76 5.59
CA ASP A 72 1.84 9.01 5.99
C ASP A 72 1.66 8.69 7.48
N GLU A 73 1.36 9.72 8.26
CA GLU A 73 1.11 9.61 9.70
C GLU A 73 -0.36 9.85 10.05
N VAL A 74 -1.16 10.35 9.11
CA VAL A 74 -2.47 10.95 9.42
C VAL A 74 -3.65 10.32 8.67
N SER A 75 -3.44 9.73 7.49
CA SER A 75 -4.54 9.25 6.65
C SER A 75 -5.34 8.10 7.27
N GLY A 76 -4.77 7.41 8.24
CA GLY A 76 -5.37 6.22 8.83
C GLY A 76 -5.37 5.02 7.88
N TRP A 77 -4.48 5.02 6.89
CA TRP A 77 -4.33 3.93 5.94
C TRP A 77 -4.16 2.57 6.65
N ALA A 78 -4.85 1.56 6.17
CA ALA A 78 -4.78 0.22 6.71
C ALA A 78 -4.89 -0.84 5.61
N VAL A 79 -4.13 -1.93 5.77
CA VAL A 79 -4.25 -3.11 4.90
C VAL A 79 -5.49 -3.90 5.32
N LEU A 80 -6.49 -3.96 4.45
CA LEU A 80 -7.75 -4.66 4.70
C LEU A 80 -7.75 -6.15 4.28
N GLY A 81 -6.59 -6.73 4.01
CA GLY A 81 -6.44 -8.15 3.65
C GLY A 81 -6.71 -9.15 4.77
N ASN A 82 -6.99 -8.67 5.99
CA ASN A 82 -7.33 -9.50 7.15
C ASN A 82 -8.67 -9.03 7.73
N PRO A 83 -9.65 -9.95 7.96
CA PRO A 83 -10.96 -9.60 8.51
C PRO A 83 -10.90 -8.82 9.83
N VAL A 84 -9.94 -9.13 10.69
CA VAL A 84 -9.74 -8.40 11.97
C VAL A 84 -9.45 -6.93 11.70
N ARG A 85 -8.54 -6.62 10.76
CA ARG A 85 -8.19 -5.24 10.42
C ARG A 85 -9.35 -4.48 9.78
N VAL A 86 -10.21 -5.17 9.03
CA VAL A 86 -11.45 -4.57 8.52
C VAL A 86 -12.34 -4.12 9.68
N ILE A 87 -12.57 -5.01 10.66
CA ILE A 87 -13.40 -4.71 11.82
C ILE A 87 -12.77 -3.56 12.64
N GLU A 88 -11.48 -3.63 12.96
CA GLU A 88 -10.76 -2.58 13.68
C GLU A 88 -10.86 -1.22 12.98
N THR A 89 -10.74 -1.21 11.65
CA THR A 89 -10.84 0.01 10.83
C THR A 89 -12.26 0.58 10.85
N LEU A 90 -13.27 -0.27 10.73
CA LEU A 90 -14.68 0.12 10.82
C LEU A 90 -14.99 0.70 12.21
N MET A 91 -14.55 0.05 13.27
CA MET A 91 -14.77 0.51 14.65
C MET A 91 -14.07 1.85 14.92
N ARG A 92 -12.83 2.01 14.46
CA ARG A 92 -12.07 3.28 14.57
C ARG A 92 -12.80 4.44 13.88
N ASN A 93 -13.41 4.18 12.73
CA ASN A 93 -14.17 5.16 11.98
C ASN A 93 -15.64 5.27 12.41
N ARG A 94 -16.06 4.56 13.47
CA ARG A 94 -17.44 4.53 13.99
C ARG A 94 -18.47 4.06 12.95
N ILE A 95 -18.04 3.20 12.01
CA ILE A 95 -18.89 2.62 10.98
C ILE A 95 -19.38 1.26 11.48
N LEU A 96 -20.70 1.09 11.64
CA LEU A 96 -21.34 -0.14 12.08
C LEU A 96 -22.28 -0.67 10.99
N PRO A 97 -21.76 -1.41 9.99
CA PRO A 97 -22.59 -1.99 8.95
C PRO A 97 -23.57 -3.03 9.54
N SER A 98 -24.68 -3.25 8.87
CA SER A 98 -25.77 -4.14 9.36
C SER A 98 -25.30 -5.58 9.57
N TRP A 99 -24.38 -6.07 8.76
CA TRP A 99 -23.81 -7.41 8.91
C TRP A 99 -22.96 -7.55 10.19
N LEU A 100 -22.27 -6.50 10.61
CA LEU A 100 -21.47 -6.50 11.84
C LEU A 100 -22.35 -6.56 13.10
N ARG A 101 -23.55 -5.94 13.04
CA ARG A 101 -24.53 -6.02 14.13
C ARG A 101 -25.04 -7.46 14.36
N LYS A 102 -25.15 -8.25 13.28
CA LYS A 102 -25.56 -9.66 13.36
C LYS A 102 -24.45 -10.59 13.88
N MET A 103 -23.21 -10.13 13.86
CA MET A 103 -22.04 -10.89 14.31
C MET A 103 -21.63 -10.56 15.76
N ARG A 104 -22.55 -10.11 16.61
CA ARG A 104 -22.25 -9.71 18.00
C ARG A 104 -21.53 -10.81 18.79
N ASP A 105 -21.82 -12.08 18.51
CA ASP A 105 -21.15 -13.21 19.16
C ASP A 105 -19.72 -13.42 18.65
N VAL A 106 -19.45 -13.05 17.39
CA VAL A 106 -18.10 -13.08 16.83
C VAL A 106 -17.24 -11.94 17.42
N LEU A 107 -17.83 -10.80 17.74
CA LEU A 107 -17.13 -9.69 18.39
C LEU A 107 -16.69 -10.05 19.80
N ARG A 108 -17.46 -10.83 20.56
CA ARG A 108 -17.03 -11.36 21.87
C ARG A 108 -15.83 -12.28 21.75
N LEU A 109 -15.82 -13.17 20.76
CA LEU A 109 -14.66 -14.00 20.45
C LEU A 109 -13.43 -13.16 20.06
N PHE A 110 -13.62 -12.03 19.39
CA PHE A 110 -12.54 -11.11 19.05
C PHE A 110 -12.00 -10.36 20.26
N GLU A 111 -12.82 -9.96 21.19
CA GLU A 111 -12.38 -9.33 22.44
C GLU A 111 -11.54 -10.32 23.28
N GLU A 112 -11.93 -11.59 23.34
CA GLU A 112 -11.14 -12.62 23.99
C GLU A 112 -9.79 -12.86 23.29
N ILE A 113 -9.76 -12.90 21.96
CA ILE A 113 -8.52 -13.10 21.19
C ILE A 113 -7.59 -11.89 21.29
N THR A 114 -8.10 -10.67 21.32
CA THR A 114 -7.29 -9.44 21.43
C THR A 114 -6.80 -9.20 22.84
N SER A 115 -7.52 -9.67 23.88
CA SER A 115 -7.05 -9.61 25.26
C SER A 115 -5.88 -10.56 25.54
N VAL A 116 -5.70 -11.61 24.74
CA VAL A 116 -4.61 -12.59 24.85
C VAL A 116 -3.34 -12.17 24.07
N ARG A 117 -3.38 -11.13 23.24
CA ARG A 117 -2.17 -10.65 22.53
C ARG A 117 -1.26 -9.89 23.50
N PRO A 118 0.03 -10.29 23.61
CA PRO A 118 1.01 -9.46 24.27
C PRO A 118 1.07 -8.11 23.52
N SER A 119 0.92 -7.05 24.27
CA SER A 119 0.94 -5.67 23.79
C SER A 119 2.18 -5.40 22.94
N ILE A 120 2.01 -5.37 21.61
CA ILE A 120 3.01 -4.77 20.73
C ILE A 120 2.93 -3.28 21.03
N LYS A 121 3.82 -2.81 21.91
CA LYS A 121 4.03 -1.39 22.16
C LYS A 121 4.61 -0.79 20.89
N TRP A 122 3.77 -0.13 20.10
CA TRP A 122 4.22 0.80 19.09
C TRP A 122 4.88 1.96 19.83
N ARG A 123 6.20 1.97 19.81
CA ARG A 123 6.97 3.09 20.35
C ARG A 123 6.82 4.24 19.37
N THR A 124 5.93 5.18 19.66
CA THR A 124 5.91 6.49 19.02
C THR A 124 7.21 7.17 19.44
N SER A 125 8.20 7.20 18.54
CA SER A 125 9.36 8.05 18.70
C SER A 125 8.92 9.48 18.42
N ASN A 126 8.79 10.23 19.49
CA ASN A 126 8.58 11.68 19.46
C ASN A 126 9.89 12.33 19.00
N PRO A 127 9.95 12.99 17.83
CA PRO A 127 11.14 13.74 17.43
C PRO A 127 11.04 15.20 17.94
N SER A 128 10.98 15.40 19.25
CA SER A 128 11.23 16.71 19.82
C SER A 128 12.69 16.80 20.29
N GLY A 129 13.55 17.22 19.39
CA GLY A 129 14.96 17.49 19.62
C GLY A 129 15.46 18.49 18.60
N VAL A 130 14.82 19.66 18.54
CA VAL A 130 15.45 20.85 17.94
C VAL A 130 16.37 21.39 18.99
N ASN A 131 17.67 21.14 18.88
CA ASN A 131 18.70 21.85 19.60
C ASN A 131 18.95 23.17 18.88
N ASP A 132 18.47 24.25 19.47
CA ASP A 132 19.03 25.58 19.27
C ASP A 132 20.48 25.57 19.76
N ALA A 133 21.43 25.73 18.85
CA ALA A 133 22.80 26.08 19.18
C ALA A 133 23.18 27.35 18.44
N LYS A 134 23.57 28.31 19.24
CA LYS A 134 24.12 29.64 18.97
C LYS A 134 25.05 29.75 17.77
#